data_8d3f723e508813afdd5013a0b0555c44
#
_entry.id   8d3f723e508813afdd5013a0b0555c44
#
_cell.length_a   1.000
_cell.length_b   1.000
_cell.length_c   1.000
_cell.angle_alpha   90.00
_cell.angle_beta   90.00
_cell.angle_gamma   90.00
#
_symmetry.space_group_name_H-M   'P 1'
#
loop_
_entity.id
_entity.type
_entity.pdbx_description
1 polymer ?
#
loop_
_entity_poly.entity_id
_entity_poly.type
_entity_poly.pdbx_seq_one_letter_code
_entity_poly.pdbx_strand_id
1 'polypeptide(L)'
;LDNKLELLAQNINAENGVLVYNSLGFERSDVINVNGKSLESGLIPAYGWKVILPDNKEEKVKISDRTAENDFFILEIDSAGRIKRLYDKRNEREVLKCGMFANEFHVYEDMPLEYENWELAEYYDSKQTFLTSDAGISEIHDGCRCGFEISRKYHNSEIIQEIYLYDGIERIDVINKIEWHEKKQL
;
A
#
# COMPACT_ATOMS: atom_id res chain seq x y z
N LEU A 1 -20.44 5.75 20.50
CA LEU A 1 -20.51 4.66 19.50
C LEU A 1 -19.90 3.38 20.10
N ASP A 2 -18.74 3.50 20.73
CA ASP A 2 -17.95 2.36 21.22
C ASP A 2 -18.71 1.51 22.25
N ASN A 3 -19.36 2.12 23.24
CA ASN A 3 -20.17 1.40 24.24
C ASN A 3 -21.32 0.57 23.65
N LYS A 4 -21.88 0.96 22.50
CA LYS A 4 -22.96 0.19 21.84
C LYS A 4 -22.40 -0.98 21.04
N LEU A 5 -21.24 -0.82 20.45
CA LEU A 5 -20.55 -1.91 19.76
C LEU A 5 -20.04 -2.95 20.75
N GLU A 6 -19.54 -2.52 21.91
CA GLU A 6 -19.18 -3.44 23.01
C GLU A 6 -20.36 -4.26 23.51
N LEU A 7 -21.53 -3.63 23.72
CA LEU A 7 -22.75 -4.33 24.11
C LEU A 7 -23.22 -5.34 23.04
N LEU A 8 -23.05 -5.00 21.76
CA LEU A 8 -23.33 -5.94 20.66
C LEU A 8 -22.36 -7.11 20.69
N ALA A 9 -21.07 -6.83 20.83
CA ALA A 9 -20.03 -7.85 20.87
C ALA A 9 -20.20 -8.84 22.04
N GLN A 10 -20.66 -8.37 23.20
CA GLN A 10 -20.93 -9.22 24.37
C GLN A 10 -22.04 -10.25 24.15
N ASN A 11 -22.96 -9.98 23.21
CA ASN A 11 -24.09 -10.88 22.89
C ASN A 11 -23.81 -11.78 21.67
N ILE A 12 -22.65 -11.65 21.05
CA ILE A 12 -22.26 -12.44 19.88
C ILE A 12 -21.12 -13.35 20.30
N ASN A 13 -21.33 -14.66 20.17
CA ASN A 13 -20.26 -15.63 20.40
C ASN A 13 -19.26 -15.56 19.24
N ALA A 14 -18.16 -14.81 19.41
CA ALA A 14 -17.09 -14.72 18.45
C ALA A 14 -16.04 -15.84 18.62
N GLU A 15 -16.15 -16.67 19.67
CA GLU A 15 -15.15 -17.67 20.07
C GLU A 15 -13.72 -17.08 20.07
N ASN A 16 -12.89 -17.44 19.10
CA ASN A 16 -11.54 -16.89 18.93
C ASN A 16 -11.47 -15.94 17.72
N GLY A 17 -12.61 -15.47 17.23
CA GLY A 17 -12.69 -14.59 16.07
C GLY A 17 -12.73 -13.10 16.42
N VAL A 18 -12.72 -12.28 15.40
CA VAL A 18 -12.89 -10.83 15.47
C VAL A 18 -14.24 -10.45 14.90
N LEU A 19 -15.04 -9.72 15.69
CA LEU A 19 -16.31 -9.19 15.23
C LEU A 19 -16.05 -7.91 14.41
N VAL A 20 -16.45 -7.94 13.16
CA VAL A 20 -16.36 -6.78 12.24
C VAL A 20 -17.76 -6.31 11.89
N TYR A 21 -18.01 -5.02 12.07
CA TYR A 21 -19.29 -4.38 11.79
C TYR A 21 -19.18 -3.44 10.58
N ASN A 22 -20.10 -3.58 9.62
CA ASN A 22 -20.25 -2.68 8.49
C ASN A 22 -21.29 -1.60 8.82
N SER A 23 -20.85 -0.36 8.99
CA SER A 23 -21.72 0.79 9.28
C SER A 23 -22.38 1.42 8.04
N LEU A 24 -22.10 0.90 6.85
CA LEU A 24 -22.58 1.45 5.59
C LEU A 24 -23.86 0.75 5.12
N GLY A 25 -24.67 1.45 4.31
CA GLY A 25 -25.93 0.97 3.76
C GLY A 25 -25.81 0.01 2.57
N PHE A 26 -24.62 -0.51 2.29
CA PHE A 26 -24.35 -1.51 1.25
C PHE A 26 -23.36 -2.56 1.76
N GLU A 27 -23.42 -3.74 1.18
CA GLU A 27 -22.44 -4.78 1.53
C GLU A 27 -21.04 -4.42 1.01
N ARG A 28 -20.02 -4.81 1.75
CA ARG A 28 -18.64 -4.60 1.36
C ARG A 28 -17.71 -5.67 1.92
N SER A 29 -16.59 -5.85 1.25
CA SER A 29 -15.41 -6.51 1.81
C SER A 29 -14.30 -5.49 1.99
N ASP A 30 -13.40 -5.74 2.94
CA ASP A 30 -12.22 -4.92 3.15
C ASP A 30 -11.10 -5.75 3.77
N VAL A 31 -9.91 -5.18 3.80
CA VAL A 31 -8.79 -5.71 4.58
C VAL A 31 -8.77 -5.02 5.93
N ILE A 32 -8.77 -5.81 6.97
CA ILE A 32 -8.75 -5.33 8.35
C ILE A 32 -7.44 -5.75 9.02
N ASN A 33 -6.92 -4.91 9.92
CA ASN A 33 -5.78 -5.28 10.74
C ASN A 33 -6.25 -5.86 12.08
N VAL A 34 -5.78 -7.05 12.39
CA VAL A 34 -6.07 -7.74 13.65
C VAL A 34 -4.76 -8.19 14.28
N ASN A 35 -4.43 -7.62 15.43
CA ASN A 35 -3.21 -7.92 16.17
C ASN A 35 -1.93 -7.81 15.30
N GLY A 36 -1.88 -6.81 14.42
CA GLY A 36 -0.75 -6.57 13.55
C GLY A 36 -0.70 -7.41 12.29
N LYS A 37 -1.74 -8.21 11.99
CA LYS A 37 -1.87 -8.97 10.74
C LYS A 37 -3.06 -8.49 9.93
N SER A 38 -2.89 -8.38 8.64
CA SER A 38 -3.95 -8.04 7.69
C SER A 38 -4.77 -9.28 7.33
N LEU A 39 -6.09 -9.18 7.44
CA LEU A 39 -7.03 -10.24 7.12
C LEU A 39 -8.10 -9.71 6.16
N GLU A 40 -8.48 -10.53 5.20
CA GLU A 40 -9.63 -10.24 4.34
C GLU A 40 -10.94 -10.50 5.11
N SER A 41 -11.81 -9.50 5.18
CA SER A 41 -13.10 -9.64 5.88
C SER A 41 -14.09 -10.53 5.11
N GLY A 42 -13.93 -10.69 3.82
CA GLY A 42 -14.98 -11.14 2.93
C GLY A 42 -16.19 -10.21 2.98
N LEU A 43 -17.26 -10.55 2.29
CA LEU A 43 -18.49 -9.74 2.26
C LEU A 43 -19.14 -9.65 3.64
N ILE A 44 -19.44 -8.41 4.06
CA ILE A 44 -20.19 -8.06 5.28
C ILE A 44 -21.46 -7.33 4.84
N PRO A 45 -22.65 -7.79 5.24
CA PRO A 45 -23.92 -7.18 4.84
C PRO A 45 -24.02 -5.70 5.22
N ALA A 46 -24.88 -4.96 4.52
CA ALA A 46 -25.25 -3.58 4.86
C ALA A 46 -25.75 -3.51 6.31
N TYR A 47 -25.22 -2.57 7.11
CA TYR A 47 -25.52 -2.41 8.53
C TYR A 47 -25.43 -3.72 9.33
N GLY A 48 -24.66 -4.68 8.82
CA GLY A 48 -24.50 -6.01 9.39
C GLY A 48 -23.12 -6.23 10.01
N TRP A 49 -22.92 -7.44 10.44
CA TRP A 49 -21.66 -7.87 11.06
C TRP A 49 -21.26 -9.28 10.60
N LYS A 50 -20.02 -9.61 10.83
CA LYS A 50 -19.45 -10.93 10.59
C LYS A 50 -18.36 -11.21 11.63
N VAL A 51 -18.28 -12.45 12.07
CA VAL A 51 -17.15 -12.94 12.85
C VAL A 51 -16.11 -13.49 11.88
N ILE A 52 -14.90 -12.98 11.94
CA ILE A 52 -13.76 -13.40 11.12
C ILE A 52 -12.83 -14.19 12.04
N LEU A 53 -12.58 -15.43 11.67
CA LEU A 53 -11.60 -16.26 12.36
C LEU A 53 -10.22 -15.96 11.74
N PRO A 54 -9.18 -15.73 12.57
CA PRO A 54 -7.81 -15.69 12.07
C PRO A 54 -7.50 -17.03 11.40
N ASP A 55 -7.32 -17.01 10.11
CA ASP A 55 -7.07 -18.23 9.32
C ASP A 55 -5.56 -18.30 8.99
N ASN A 56 -4.99 -19.49 9.14
CA ASN A 56 -3.63 -19.78 8.71
C ASN A 56 -3.64 -20.26 7.24
N LYS A 57 -4.26 -19.49 6.34
CA LYS A 57 -4.20 -19.80 4.91
C LYS A 57 -2.77 -19.70 4.43
N GLU A 58 -2.42 -20.61 3.52
CA GLU A 58 -1.17 -20.48 2.77
C GLU A 58 -1.18 -19.19 1.96
N GLU A 59 -0.08 -18.46 2.00
CA GLU A 59 0.11 -17.25 1.20
C GLU A 59 0.09 -17.63 -0.29
N LYS A 60 -0.78 -16.98 -1.06
CA LYS A 60 -0.86 -17.19 -2.51
C LYS A 60 -0.05 -16.16 -3.30
N VAL A 61 0.34 -15.06 -2.67
CA VAL A 61 1.27 -14.12 -3.27
C VAL A 61 2.66 -14.76 -3.27
N LYS A 62 3.25 -14.93 -4.44
CA LYS A 62 4.59 -15.45 -4.61
C LYS A 62 5.57 -14.30 -4.70
N ILE A 63 6.62 -14.34 -3.88
CA ILE A 63 7.72 -13.38 -3.95
C ILE A 63 8.99 -14.16 -4.33
N SER A 64 9.72 -13.64 -5.29
CA SER A 64 10.99 -14.17 -5.72
C SER A 64 11.87 -13.04 -6.24
N ASP A 65 13.04 -12.86 -5.64
CA ASP A 65 13.95 -11.76 -5.93
C ASP A 65 13.23 -10.39 -5.78
N ARG A 66 12.98 -9.68 -6.85
CA ARG A 66 12.29 -8.40 -6.88
C ARG A 66 10.96 -8.47 -7.63
N THR A 67 10.35 -9.63 -7.63
CA THR A 67 9.08 -9.90 -8.29
C THR A 67 8.06 -10.37 -7.27
N ALA A 68 6.89 -9.74 -7.26
CA ALA A 68 5.71 -10.19 -6.52
C ALA A 68 4.61 -10.58 -7.52
N GLU A 69 3.99 -11.73 -7.31
CA GLU A 69 2.98 -12.29 -8.22
C GLU A 69 1.80 -12.83 -7.43
N ASN A 70 0.60 -12.46 -7.86
CA ASN A 70 -0.65 -13.05 -7.40
C ASN A 70 -1.52 -13.50 -8.61
N ASP A 71 -2.78 -13.84 -8.37
CA ASP A 71 -3.69 -14.25 -9.44
C ASP A 71 -3.96 -13.15 -10.48
N PHE A 72 -3.76 -11.88 -10.13
CA PHE A 72 -4.14 -10.71 -10.93
C PHE A 72 -2.96 -10.00 -11.57
N PHE A 73 -1.82 -9.92 -10.86
CA PHE A 73 -0.71 -9.09 -11.25
C PHE A 73 0.64 -9.80 -11.17
N ILE A 74 1.56 -9.39 -12.04
CA ILE A 74 3.00 -9.59 -11.88
C ILE A 74 3.60 -8.19 -11.73
N LEU A 75 4.22 -7.90 -10.59
CA LEU A 75 4.88 -6.65 -10.27
C LEU A 75 6.37 -6.91 -10.10
N GLU A 76 7.21 -6.19 -10.85
CA GLU A 76 8.65 -6.23 -10.70
C GLU A 76 9.20 -4.85 -10.35
N ILE A 77 10.09 -4.80 -9.39
CA ILE A 77 10.80 -3.58 -8.99
C ILE A 77 12.28 -3.65 -9.40
N ASP A 78 12.90 -2.48 -9.55
CA ASP A 78 14.34 -2.36 -9.76
C ASP A 78 15.12 -2.18 -8.45
N SER A 79 16.43 -1.95 -8.53
CA SER A 79 17.27 -1.74 -7.34
C SER A 79 16.96 -0.43 -6.60
N ALA A 80 16.35 0.53 -7.27
CA ALA A 80 15.88 1.77 -6.65
C ALA A 80 14.45 1.64 -6.06
N GLY A 81 13.80 0.47 -6.15
CA GLY A 81 12.45 0.25 -5.69
C GLY A 81 11.38 0.87 -6.59
N ARG A 82 11.71 1.25 -7.82
CA ARG A 82 10.73 1.71 -8.81
C ARG A 82 10.06 0.51 -9.46
N ILE A 83 8.79 0.63 -9.79
CA ILE A 83 8.09 -0.44 -10.52
C ILE A 83 8.57 -0.38 -11.99
N LYS A 84 9.36 -1.37 -12.40
CA LYS A 84 9.87 -1.48 -13.79
C LYS A 84 8.94 -2.27 -14.69
N ARG A 85 8.05 -3.09 -14.09
CA ARG A 85 7.05 -3.87 -14.81
C ARG A 85 5.81 -4.05 -13.95
N LEU A 86 4.65 -3.90 -14.56
CA LEU A 86 3.35 -4.25 -13.98
C LEU A 86 2.52 -4.90 -15.10
N TYR A 87 2.28 -6.20 -14.97
CA TYR A 87 1.46 -6.97 -15.90
C TYR A 87 0.12 -7.32 -15.29
N ASP A 88 -0.95 -6.92 -15.96
CA ASP A 88 -2.33 -7.23 -15.63
C ASP A 88 -2.71 -8.55 -16.33
N LYS A 89 -2.79 -9.63 -15.56
CA LYS A 89 -3.06 -10.98 -16.06
C LYS A 89 -4.47 -11.13 -16.61
N ARG A 90 -5.45 -10.43 -16.05
CA ARG A 90 -6.84 -10.55 -16.47
C ARG A 90 -7.10 -9.90 -17.83
N ASN A 91 -6.44 -8.79 -18.07
CA ASN A 91 -6.54 -8.08 -19.34
C ASN A 91 -5.39 -8.41 -20.30
N GLU A 92 -4.49 -9.32 -19.91
CA GLU A 92 -3.34 -9.79 -20.70
C GLU A 92 -2.48 -8.64 -21.27
N ARG A 93 -2.18 -7.63 -20.41
CA ARG A 93 -1.47 -6.44 -20.89
C ARG A 93 -0.39 -5.96 -19.91
N GLU A 94 0.65 -5.36 -20.47
CA GLU A 94 1.57 -4.52 -19.72
C GLU A 94 0.90 -3.18 -19.40
N VAL A 95 0.93 -2.79 -18.12
CA VAL A 95 0.35 -1.53 -17.65
C VAL A 95 1.29 -0.35 -17.97
N LEU A 96 2.60 -0.59 -17.89
CA LEU A 96 3.62 0.42 -18.15
C LEU A 96 4.05 0.38 -19.63
N LYS A 97 4.31 1.56 -20.21
CA LYS A 97 4.98 1.64 -21.51
C LYS A 97 6.41 1.13 -21.38
N CYS A 98 6.91 0.50 -22.44
CA CYS A 98 8.29 0.03 -22.52
C CYS A 98 9.29 1.13 -22.15
N GLY A 99 10.19 0.82 -21.21
CA GLY A 99 11.23 1.75 -20.75
C GLY A 99 10.76 2.82 -19.75
N MET A 100 9.48 2.81 -19.38
CA MET A 100 8.97 3.71 -18.35
C MET A 100 8.90 2.99 -17.00
N PHE A 101 9.04 3.77 -15.95
CA PHE A 101 8.86 3.30 -14.56
C PHE A 101 7.62 3.93 -13.97
N ALA A 102 7.06 3.26 -13.00
CA ALA A 102 6.09 3.84 -12.08
C ALA A 102 6.68 3.88 -10.66
N ASN A 103 6.01 4.61 -9.79
CA ASN A 103 6.45 4.76 -8.42
C ASN A 103 7.85 5.37 -8.29
N GLU A 104 8.12 6.38 -9.11
CA GLU A 104 9.35 7.16 -9.05
C GLU A 104 9.19 8.33 -8.08
N PHE A 105 10.20 8.52 -7.22
CA PHE A 105 10.27 9.72 -6.41
C PHE A 105 11.01 10.82 -7.14
N HIS A 106 10.33 11.95 -7.31
CA HIS A 106 10.90 13.17 -7.87
C HIS A 106 10.99 14.21 -6.77
N VAL A 107 12.11 14.86 -6.66
CA VAL A 107 12.32 15.98 -5.76
C VAL A 107 12.51 17.24 -6.60
N TYR A 108 11.80 18.30 -6.25
CA TYR A 108 11.81 19.56 -6.94
C TYR A 108 12.35 20.67 -6.03
N GLU A 109 12.98 21.69 -6.62
CA GLU A 109 13.25 22.93 -5.90
C GLU A 109 11.93 23.68 -5.71
N ASP A 110 11.59 23.97 -4.47
CA ASP A 110 10.39 24.71 -4.10
C ASP A 110 10.78 26.07 -3.49
N MET A 111 10.82 27.09 -4.35
CA MET A 111 11.14 28.47 -3.98
C MET A 111 10.17 29.44 -4.66
N PRO A 112 8.89 29.42 -4.28
CA PRO A 112 7.91 30.35 -4.81
C PRO A 112 8.25 31.78 -4.41
N LEU A 113 7.90 32.74 -5.24
CA LEU A 113 8.11 34.16 -4.98
C LEU A 113 7.19 34.70 -3.88
N GLU A 114 5.96 34.22 -3.85
CA GLU A 114 4.91 34.54 -2.88
C GLU A 114 4.13 33.28 -2.56
N TYR A 115 3.42 33.25 -1.43
CA TYR A 115 2.47 32.19 -1.04
C TYR A 115 3.04 30.78 -1.01
N GLU A 116 4.10 30.55 -0.23
CA GLU A 116 4.86 29.28 -0.13
C GLU A 116 4.02 28.00 -0.07
N ASN A 117 2.80 28.06 0.42
CA ASN A 117 1.92 26.88 0.55
C ASN A 117 0.87 26.76 -0.58
N TRP A 118 0.85 27.69 -1.53
CA TRP A 118 -0.21 27.76 -2.54
C TRP A 118 0.33 27.75 -3.98
N GLU A 119 1.54 28.20 -4.18
CA GLU A 119 2.11 28.39 -5.51
C GLU A 119 3.35 27.52 -5.68
N LEU A 120 3.40 26.80 -6.80
CA LEU A 120 4.63 26.23 -7.34
C LEU A 120 5.18 27.20 -8.37
N ALA A 121 6.48 27.48 -8.31
CA ALA A 121 7.12 28.35 -9.30
C ALA A 121 7.06 27.71 -10.69
N GLU A 122 6.84 28.49 -11.75
CA GLU A 122 6.72 27.99 -13.13
C GLU A 122 7.93 27.15 -13.59
N TYR A 123 9.09 27.36 -12.98
CA TYR A 123 10.32 26.65 -13.30
C TYR A 123 10.54 25.34 -12.55
N TYR A 124 9.62 24.92 -11.67
CA TYR A 124 9.82 23.74 -10.82
C TYR A 124 10.19 22.48 -11.61
N ASP A 125 9.59 22.29 -12.77
CA ASP A 125 9.89 21.16 -13.69
C ASP A 125 11.33 21.14 -14.20
N SER A 126 11.98 22.30 -14.30
CA SER A 126 13.35 22.41 -14.79
C SER A 126 14.40 22.08 -13.73
N LYS A 127 13.99 21.99 -12.46
CA LYS A 127 14.86 21.73 -11.30
C LYS A 127 14.40 20.53 -10.52
N GLN A 128 14.29 19.41 -11.20
CA GLN A 128 13.91 18.13 -10.61
C GLN A 128 15.10 17.20 -10.48
N THR A 129 15.05 16.37 -9.46
CA THR A 129 15.99 15.27 -9.23
C THR A 129 15.21 13.98 -9.05
N PHE A 130 15.61 12.93 -9.76
CA PHE A 130 15.01 11.61 -9.61
C PHE A 130 15.80 10.80 -8.57
N LEU A 131 15.10 10.17 -7.64
CA LEU A 131 15.73 9.29 -6.66
C LEU A 131 15.93 7.90 -7.28
N THR A 132 17.02 7.72 -8.00
CA THR A 132 17.35 6.49 -8.76
C THR A 132 18.47 5.66 -8.15
N SER A 133 19.05 6.11 -7.04
CA SER A 133 20.05 5.32 -6.31
C SER A 133 19.44 4.05 -5.71
N ASP A 134 20.26 3.04 -5.53
CA ASP A 134 19.85 1.79 -4.88
C ASP A 134 19.24 2.05 -3.51
N ALA A 135 18.12 1.39 -3.24
CA ALA A 135 17.38 1.44 -1.99
C ALA A 135 17.61 0.17 -1.16
N GLY A 136 17.38 0.24 0.13
CA GLY A 136 17.23 -0.95 0.96
C GLY A 136 15.90 -1.62 0.60
N ILE A 137 15.92 -2.88 0.18
CA ILE A 137 14.73 -3.61 -0.21
C ILE A 137 14.66 -4.90 0.59
N SER A 138 13.53 -5.15 1.25
CA SER A 138 13.22 -6.39 1.94
C SER A 138 11.82 -6.88 1.60
N GLU A 139 11.62 -8.19 1.67
CA GLU A 139 10.30 -8.79 1.54
C GLU A 139 9.49 -8.56 2.81
N ILE A 140 8.21 -8.31 2.66
CA ILE A 140 7.27 -8.17 3.78
C ILE A 140 6.08 -9.09 3.60
N HIS A 141 5.65 -9.69 4.72
CA HIS A 141 4.54 -10.62 4.81
C HIS A 141 3.59 -10.15 5.91
N ASP A 142 2.35 -9.86 5.56
CA ASP A 142 1.37 -9.31 6.49
C ASP A 142 -0.01 -9.96 6.26
N GLY A 143 -0.15 -11.18 6.72
CA GLY A 143 -1.41 -11.93 6.65
C GLY A 143 -1.85 -12.21 5.21
N CYS A 144 -2.92 -11.57 4.74
CA CYS A 144 -3.45 -11.77 3.38
C CYS A 144 -2.74 -10.92 2.30
N ARG A 145 -1.63 -10.28 2.61
CA ARG A 145 -0.85 -9.46 1.68
C ARG A 145 0.63 -9.64 1.87
N CYS A 146 1.36 -9.61 0.77
CA CYS A 146 2.82 -9.69 0.76
C CYS A 146 3.39 -8.72 -0.27
N GLY A 147 4.65 -8.36 -0.12
CA GLY A 147 5.29 -7.44 -1.04
C GLY A 147 6.68 -7.01 -0.61
N PHE A 148 6.98 -5.73 -0.79
CA PHE A 148 8.29 -5.17 -0.55
C PHE A 148 8.23 -3.95 0.37
N GLU A 149 9.13 -3.91 1.35
CA GLU A 149 9.50 -2.68 2.04
C GLU A 149 10.73 -2.09 1.35
N ILE A 150 10.66 -0.81 1.01
CA ILE A 150 11.70 -0.08 0.32
C ILE A 150 12.08 1.11 1.20
N SER A 151 13.32 1.14 1.66
CA SER A 151 13.87 2.22 2.48
C SER A 151 14.90 3.01 1.70
N ARG A 152 14.82 4.33 1.78
CA ARG A 152 15.79 5.23 1.15
C ARG A 152 16.01 6.48 1.98
N LYS A 153 17.21 7.03 1.87
CA LYS A 153 17.56 8.32 2.46
C LYS A 153 17.75 9.35 1.39
N TYR A 154 17.29 10.55 1.67
CA TYR A 154 17.57 11.73 0.87
C TYR A 154 18.02 12.85 1.82
N HIS A 155 19.31 13.20 1.77
CA HIS A 155 19.95 14.13 2.71
C HIS A 155 19.63 13.81 4.18
N ASN A 156 18.79 14.63 4.85
CA ASN A 156 18.38 14.44 6.24
C ASN A 156 17.03 13.73 6.36
N SER A 157 16.42 13.40 5.24
CA SER A 157 15.07 12.82 5.16
C SER A 157 15.12 11.31 4.96
N GLU A 158 14.11 10.62 5.47
CA GLU A 158 13.93 9.18 5.29
C GLU A 158 12.58 8.88 4.66
N ILE A 159 12.57 7.97 3.70
CA ILE A 159 11.37 7.51 3.01
C ILE A 159 11.32 5.99 3.15
N ILE A 160 10.27 5.51 3.80
CA ILE A 160 9.94 4.08 3.84
C ILE A 160 8.65 3.89 3.05
N GLN A 161 8.68 2.96 2.12
CA GLN A 161 7.55 2.65 1.27
C GLN A 161 7.27 1.16 1.30
N GLU A 162 6.02 0.80 1.51
CA GLU A 162 5.55 -0.58 1.48
C GLU A 162 4.66 -0.77 0.25
N ILE A 163 4.98 -1.75 -0.60
CA ILE A 163 4.18 -2.11 -1.78
C ILE A 163 3.61 -3.50 -1.54
N TYR A 164 2.28 -3.64 -1.55
CA TYR A 164 1.59 -4.89 -1.27
C TYR A 164 0.75 -5.37 -2.45
N LEU A 165 0.85 -6.66 -2.73
CA LEU A 165 -0.13 -7.45 -3.46
C LEU A 165 -0.96 -8.26 -2.47
N TYR A 166 -2.20 -8.55 -2.82
CA TYR A 166 -3.15 -9.24 -1.95
C TYR A 166 -3.47 -10.64 -2.46
N ASP A 167 -3.73 -11.53 -1.52
CA ASP A 167 -4.28 -12.84 -1.79
C ASP A 167 -5.77 -12.71 -2.13
N GLY A 168 -6.14 -13.06 -3.36
CA GLY A 168 -7.55 -13.05 -3.81
C GLY A 168 -8.17 -11.68 -4.06
N ILE A 169 -7.43 -10.57 -3.88
CA ILE A 169 -7.95 -9.21 -4.11
C ILE A 169 -7.19 -8.53 -5.25
N GLU A 170 -7.93 -7.98 -6.22
CA GLU A 170 -7.39 -7.24 -7.36
C GLU A 170 -7.02 -5.81 -6.94
N ARG A 171 -5.99 -5.68 -6.10
CA ARG A 171 -5.52 -4.40 -5.58
C ARG A 171 -4.01 -4.42 -5.32
N ILE A 172 -3.37 -3.28 -5.54
CA ILE A 172 -2.00 -3.00 -5.15
C ILE A 172 -2.04 -1.78 -4.24
N ASP A 173 -1.52 -1.90 -3.04
CA ASP A 173 -1.38 -0.76 -2.13
C ASP A 173 0.07 -0.31 -2.07
N VAL A 174 0.25 1.01 -2.07
CA VAL A 174 1.53 1.66 -1.87
C VAL A 174 1.40 2.59 -0.67
N ILE A 175 2.03 2.21 0.44
CA ILE A 175 1.98 2.94 1.70
C ILE A 175 3.31 3.67 1.87
N ASN A 176 3.26 4.97 2.11
CA ASN A 176 4.45 5.79 2.31
C ASN A 176 4.49 6.31 3.74
N LYS A 177 5.68 6.18 4.36
CA LYS A 177 6.05 6.82 5.63
C LYS A 177 7.24 7.71 5.30
N ILE A 178 7.04 9.02 5.36
CA ILE A 178 8.04 10.01 4.93
C ILE A 178 8.34 10.93 6.11
N GLU A 179 9.59 10.92 6.55
CA GLU A 179 10.14 11.90 7.47
C GLU A 179 10.93 12.94 6.65
N TRP A 180 10.25 14.03 6.30
CA TRP A 180 10.81 15.06 5.44
C TRP A 180 11.42 16.20 6.24
N HIS A 181 12.71 16.43 6.07
CA HIS A 181 13.47 17.45 6.79
C HIS A 181 14.13 18.48 5.86
N GLU A 182 13.84 18.39 4.56
CA GLU A 182 14.43 19.31 3.61
C GLU A 182 13.68 20.64 3.55
N LYS A 183 14.40 21.71 3.31
CA LYS A 183 13.83 23.04 3.15
C LYS A 183 13.89 23.42 1.68
N LYS A 184 12.87 24.12 1.21
CA LYS A 184 12.77 24.61 -0.18
C LYS A 184 12.85 23.48 -1.21
N GLN A 185 12.31 22.32 -0.86
CA GLN A 185 12.21 21.14 -1.71
C GLN A 185 10.87 20.44 -1.48
N LEU A 186 10.28 19.98 -2.55
CA LEU A 186 9.02 19.26 -2.61
C LEU A 186 9.25 17.85 -3.15
#